data_075779089213f8a02140189d5f1da482
#
_entry.id   075779089213f8a02140189d5f1da482
#
_cell.length_a   1.000
_cell.length_b   1.000
_cell.length_c   1.000
_cell.angle_alpha   90.00
_cell.angle_beta   90.00
_cell.angle_gamma   90.00
#
_symmetry.space_group_name_H-M   'P 1'
#
loop_
_entity.id
_entity.type
_entity.pdbx_description
1 polymer ?
#
loop_
_entity_poly.entity_id
_entity_poly.type
_entity_poly.pdbx_seq_one_letter_code
_entity_poly.pdbx_strand_id
1 'polypeptide(L)'
;MSNYVPGEGPGDADFAIVGEAPGAHEDRIGKPFVGPTGDMLEEMLSEIGVHRSEVYLSNVVKYQPPGNDIKKLEMIGIKLDACISDLWIELGAIKPNCILALGNTALRALTGKDGIQKWRGSVILGKDAKTKVVGTIHPAALLHSEGEGQGGAMSWSARVYIVHDMRRALEHSKYPDYRPPRRRLEIIRSAVSLARFFEFYRGHDTLSVDIEVLRAIPVCIGLSFHPNHGVSIPLLDVFSLQNKEGIHRHELAQMWRILAAHLARPDLKVIGQNFKFDHEKLERPCGFRIGNVRADLMLMMHTLYPELPKSLGFSTSIYTEEPYYKDEGKDFNFAKQKIDDLLTYNARDAAVTLEAAKKCLAEARSVEVNGFPNWFDTFYFGFVNRLHYFYKDMERVGLPINKAKRAKLVAEYTAKVAAAEKLMNEIAGFELNVNSPKAVAIFLYKELKFPERGEWVIGKNGNRYFKYHTDEETIIALAANHAKKDARKRSA
;
A
#
# COMPACT_ATOMS: atom_id res chain seq x y z
N MET A 1 21.57 32.74 -9.86
CA MET A 1 20.13 32.75 -9.49
C MET A 1 19.44 31.73 -10.37
N SER A 2 18.51 30.96 -9.84
CA SER A 2 17.70 30.03 -10.63
C SER A 2 16.75 30.82 -11.54
N ASN A 3 16.56 30.35 -12.77
CA ASN A 3 15.66 30.94 -13.74
C ASN A 3 14.20 30.58 -13.43
N TYR A 4 13.28 31.46 -13.81
CA TYR A 4 11.86 31.13 -13.76
C TYR A 4 11.51 30.20 -14.93
N VAL A 5 10.93 29.01 -14.63
CA VAL A 5 10.50 28.03 -15.62
C VAL A 5 8.96 28.03 -15.64
N PRO A 6 8.31 28.70 -16.61
CA PRO A 6 6.86 28.73 -16.72
C PRO A 6 6.29 27.36 -17.11
N GLY A 7 4.96 27.19 -16.97
CA GLY A 7 4.25 26.10 -17.61
C GLY A 7 4.26 26.22 -19.15
N GLU A 8 4.12 25.10 -19.85
CA GLU A 8 4.13 25.01 -21.31
C GLU A 8 2.97 24.12 -21.80
N GLY A 9 2.28 24.54 -22.84
CA GLY A 9 1.21 23.77 -23.50
C GLY A 9 0.03 24.63 -23.91
N PRO A 10 -1.04 24.02 -24.44
CA PRO A 10 -2.24 24.74 -24.84
C PRO A 10 -2.92 25.44 -23.67
N GLY A 11 -3.38 26.67 -23.87
CA GLY A 11 -4.06 27.47 -22.86
C GLY A 11 -5.48 27.00 -22.51
N ASP A 12 -5.99 26.01 -23.23
CA ASP A 12 -7.29 25.35 -23.05
C ASP A 12 -7.16 23.82 -22.94
N ALA A 13 -6.01 23.33 -22.50
CA ALA A 13 -5.75 21.91 -22.38
C ALA A 13 -6.69 21.24 -21.36
N ASP A 14 -7.41 20.21 -21.78
CA ASP A 14 -8.23 19.39 -20.90
C ASP A 14 -7.41 18.52 -19.94
N PHE A 15 -6.15 18.21 -20.31
CA PHE A 15 -5.22 17.39 -19.55
C PHE A 15 -3.97 18.19 -19.17
N ALA A 16 -3.69 18.28 -17.88
CA ALA A 16 -2.47 18.90 -17.36
C ALA A 16 -1.63 17.89 -16.57
N ILE A 17 -0.32 18.08 -16.60
CA ILE A 17 0.65 17.29 -15.82
C ILE A 17 1.46 18.23 -14.95
N VAL A 18 1.51 17.96 -13.66
CA VAL A 18 2.20 18.79 -12.68
C VAL A 18 3.25 17.98 -11.93
N GLY A 19 4.51 18.41 -12.05
CA GLY A 19 5.64 17.88 -11.29
C GLY A 19 5.98 18.68 -10.04
N GLU A 20 7.13 18.38 -9.43
CA GLU A 20 7.61 19.04 -8.21
C GLU A 20 8.28 20.38 -8.51
N ALA A 21 9.37 20.38 -9.24
CA ALA A 21 10.21 21.53 -9.51
C ALA A 21 11.11 21.28 -10.74
N PRO A 22 11.60 22.33 -11.43
CA PRO A 22 12.58 22.20 -12.50
C PRO A 22 13.89 21.60 -11.99
N GLY A 23 14.51 20.76 -12.81
CA GLY A 23 15.90 20.34 -12.65
C GLY A 23 16.89 21.29 -13.33
N ALA A 24 18.17 20.91 -13.36
CA ALA A 24 19.23 21.76 -13.93
C ALA A 24 19.09 21.98 -15.46
N HIS A 25 18.54 21.00 -16.18
CA HIS A 25 18.28 21.11 -17.61
C HIS A 25 17.16 22.11 -17.89
N GLU A 26 16.06 21.98 -17.14
CA GLU A 26 14.90 22.84 -17.21
C GLU A 26 15.25 24.29 -16.84
N ASP A 27 16.04 24.49 -15.79
CA ASP A 27 16.51 25.82 -15.36
C ASP A 27 17.34 26.51 -16.44
N ARG A 28 18.18 25.77 -17.15
CA ARG A 28 19.04 26.29 -18.23
C ARG A 28 18.23 26.64 -19.49
N ILE A 29 17.25 25.78 -19.85
CA ILE A 29 16.47 25.92 -21.10
C ILE A 29 15.27 26.80 -20.93
N GLY A 30 14.73 26.94 -19.70
CA GLY A 30 13.55 27.72 -19.39
C GLY A 30 12.22 27.01 -19.73
N LYS A 31 12.24 25.66 -19.88
CA LYS A 31 11.06 24.84 -20.20
C LYS A 31 10.92 23.67 -19.22
N PRO A 32 9.70 23.26 -18.84
CA PRO A 32 9.48 22.13 -17.94
C PRO A 32 9.72 20.80 -18.68
N PHE A 33 10.21 19.79 -17.98
CA PHE A 33 10.38 18.41 -18.49
C PHE A 33 11.17 18.30 -19.81
N VAL A 34 12.36 18.88 -19.85
CA VAL A 34 13.30 18.80 -21.00
C VAL A 34 14.61 18.10 -20.67
N GLY A 35 14.73 17.48 -19.51
CA GLY A 35 15.84 16.62 -19.10
C GLY A 35 15.48 15.14 -19.21
N PRO A 36 16.35 14.21 -18.73
CA PRO A 36 16.14 12.76 -18.85
C PRO A 36 14.80 12.26 -18.30
N THR A 37 14.28 12.91 -17.28
CA THR A 37 12.91 12.63 -16.75
C THR A 37 11.84 13.07 -17.74
N GLY A 38 12.08 14.17 -18.46
CA GLY A 38 11.18 14.68 -19.51
C GLY A 38 11.12 13.72 -20.69
N ASP A 39 12.28 13.22 -21.14
CA ASP A 39 12.37 12.22 -22.23
C ASP A 39 11.56 10.97 -21.87
N MET A 40 11.70 10.46 -20.65
CA MET A 40 10.94 9.31 -20.16
C MET A 40 9.42 9.62 -20.07
N LEU A 41 9.04 10.82 -19.65
CA LEU A 41 7.64 11.24 -19.64
C LEU A 41 7.07 11.27 -21.05
N GLU A 42 7.83 11.74 -22.03
CA GLU A 42 7.43 11.83 -23.44
C GLU A 42 7.26 10.44 -24.06
N GLU A 43 8.15 9.48 -23.75
CA GLU A 43 7.97 8.08 -24.12
C GLU A 43 6.67 7.48 -23.55
N MET A 44 6.38 7.74 -22.27
CA MET A 44 5.14 7.26 -21.62
C MET A 44 3.89 7.94 -22.20
N LEU A 45 3.96 9.22 -22.55
CA LEU A 45 2.88 9.92 -23.26
C LEU A 45 2.62 9.30 -24.62
N SER A 46 3.68 9.02 -25.40
CA SER A 46 3.57 8.34 -26.69
C SER A 46 2.93 6.95 -26.56
N GLU A 47 3.25 6.20 -25.50
CA GLU A 47 2.65 4.87 -25.21
C GLU A 47 1.15 4.93 -24.96
N ILE A 48 0.65 6.07 -24.43
CA ILE A 48 -0.80 6.29 -24.25
C ILE A 48 -1.45 7.02 -25.42
N GLY A 49 -0.69 7.29 -26.50
CA GLY A 49 -1.19 7.93 -27.72
C GLY A 49 -1.40 9.43 -27.61
N VAL A 50 -0.61 10.11 -26.78
CA VAL A 50 -0.69 11.57 -26.53
C VAL A 50 0.64 12.23 -26.87
N HIS A 51 0.60 13.33 -27.63
CA HIS A 51 1.77 14.16 -27.89
C HIS A 51 1.97 15.21 -26.80
N ARG A 52 3.23 15.54 -26.53
CA ARG A 52 3.60 16.59 -25.56
C ARG A 52 2.86 17.91 -25.81
N SER A 53 2.65 18.26 -27.08
CA SER A 53 1.97 19.50 -27.47
C SER A 53 0.47 19.54 -27.17
N GLU A 54 -0.13 18.41 -26.78
CA GLU A 54 -1.57 18.29 -26.46
C GLU A 54 -1.85 18.45 -24.98
N VAL A 55 -0.80 18.48 -24.14
CA VAL A 55 -0.92 18.54 -22.68
C VAL A 55 -0.32 19.81 -22.13
N TYR A 56 -0.86 20.29 -21.02
CA TYR A 56 -0.26 21.39 -20.28
C TYR A 56 0.70 20.87 -19.24
N LEU A 57 1.99 21.22 -19.35
CA LEU A 57 3.06 20.75 -18.47
C LEU A 57 3.48 21.85 -17.51
N SER A 58 3.53 21.56 -16.22
CA SER A 58 3.93 22.53 -15.21
C SER A 58 4.57 21.86 -13.99
N ASN A 59 5.10 22.66 -13.07
CA ASN A 59 5.62 22.25 -11.79
C ASN A 59 4.99 23.06 -10.65
N VAL A 60 4.95 22.49 -9.44
CA VAL A 60 4.52 23.20 -8.24
C VAL A 60 5.42 24.41 -8.01
N VAL A 61 6.72 24.22 -8.12
CA VAL A 61 7.73 25.28 -7.97
C VAL A 61 8.26 25.63 -9.35
N LYS A 62 8.42 26.92 -9.63
CA LYS A 62 8.90 27.45 -10.93
C LYS A 62 10.41 27.70 -10.98
N TYR A 63 11.12 27.38 -9.92
CA TYR A 63 12.56 27.62 -9.78
C TYR A 63 13.27 26.33 -9.38
N GLN A 64 14.48 26.12 -9.86
CA GLN A 64 15.27 24.97 -9.43
C GLN A 64 15.65 25.12 -7.95
N PRO A 65 15.28 24.16 -7.07
CA PRO A 65 15.71 24.18 -5.68
C PRO A 65 17.22 23.88 -5.57
N PRO A 66 17.94 24.47 -4.59
CA PRO A 66 19.35 24.17 -4.36
C PRO A 66 19.60 22.68 -4.16
N GLY A 67 20.41 22.08 -5.06
CA GLY A 67 20.71 20.64 -5.06
C GLY A 67 19.48 19.75 -5.34
N ASN A 68 18.49 20.25 -6.07
CA ASN A 68 17.21 19.60 -6.36
C ASN A 68 16.45 19.16 -5.09
N ASP A 69 16.65 19.86 -3.97
CA ASP A 69 16.00 19.57 -2.70
C ASP A 69 14.97 20.67 -2.36
N ILE A 70 13.68 20.34 -2.52
CA ILE A 70 12.58 21.27 -2.27
C ILE A 70 12.57 21.86 -0.85
N LYS A 71 13.18 21.16 0.13
CA LYS A 71 13.30 21.64 1.51
C LYS A 71 14.26 22.85 1.64
N LYS A 72 15.06 23.09 0.62
CA LYS A 72 16.02 24.21 0.58
C LYS A 72 15.49 25.44 -0.15
N LEU A 73 14.22 25.45 -0.57
CA LEU A 73 13.61 26.60 -1.25
C LEU A 73 13.70 27.90 -0.43
N GLU A 74 13.53 27.80 0.88
CA GLU A 74 13.63 28.98 1.76
C GLU A 74 15.04 29.60 1.77
N MET A 75 16.09 28.83 1.45
CA MET A 75 17.46 29.35 1.32
C MET A 75 17.61 30.35 0.15
N ILE A 76 16.72 30.26 -0.83
CA ILE A 76 16.66 31.19 -1.97
C ILE A 76 15.47 32.17 -1.87
N GLY A 77 14.88 32.30 -0.67
CA GLY A 77 13.80 33.24 -0.38
C GLY A 77 12.42 32.84 -0.93
N ILE A 78 12.22 31.59 -1.37
CA ILE A 78 10.98 31.12 -1.96
C ILE A 78 10.20 30.28 -0.93
N LYS A 79 8.92 30.61 -0.75
CA LYS A 79 8.01 29.85 0.11
C LYS A 79 7.14 28.91 -0.72
N LEU A 80 7.07 27.64 -0.33
CA LEU A 80 6.31 26.62 -1.03
C LEU A 80 4.81 26.97 -1.13
N ASP A 81 4.22 27.54 -0.08
CA ASP A 81 2.80 27.92 -0.09
C ASP A 81 2.49 29.02 -1.11
N ALA A 82 3.42 29.96 -1.34
CA ALA A 82 3.28 30.95 -2.40
C ALA A 82 3.30 30.28 -3.79
N CYS A 83 4.24 29.35 -4.02
CA CYS A 83 4.30 28.58 -5.27
C CYS A 83 3.02 27.77 -5.52
N ILE A 84 2.43 27.18 -4.48
CA ILE A 84 1.15 26.46 -4.59
C ILE A 84 0.02 27.42 -4.97
N SER A 85 -0.02 28.63 -4.41
CA SER A 85 -1.02 29.63 -4.76
C SER A 85 -0.87 30.09 -6.21
N ASP A 86 0.35 30.33 -6.67
CA ASP A 86 0.65 30.72 -8.06
C ASP A 86 0.27 29.61 -9.04
N LEU A 87 0.55 28.35 -8.70
CA LEU A 87 0.13 27.20 -9.50
C LEU A 87 -1.40 27.13 -9.65
N TRP A 88 -2.17 27.41 -8.58
CA TRP A 88 -3.63 27.40 -8.68
C TRP A 88 -4.19 28.56 -9.51
N ILE A 89 -3.52 29.72 -9.52
CA ILE A 89 -3.85 30.84 -10.43
C ILE A 89 -3.62 30.42 -11.88
N GLU A 90 -2.46 29.80 -12.16
CA GLU A 90 -2.10 29.27 -13.49
C GLU A 90 -3.12 28.21 -13.97
N LEU A 91 -3.40 27.19 -13.16
CA LEU A 91 -4.38 26.14 -13.47
C LEU A 91 -5.81 26.68 -13.63
N GLY A 92 -6.15 27.73 -12.88
CA GLY A 92 -7.43 28.44 -13.00
C GLY A 92 -7.60 29.17 -14.33
N ALA A 93 -6.51 29.55 -15.01
CA ALA A 93 -6.53 30.10 -16.37
C ALA A 93 -6.68 29.00 -17.42
N ILE A 94 -6.00 27.86 -17.27
CA ILE A 94 -6.04 26.72 -18.20
C ILE A 94 -7.36 25.93 -18.08
N LYS A 95 -7.86 25.72 -16.86
CA LYS A 95 -9.09 24.97 -16.50
C LYS A 95 -9.10 23.52 -16.99
N PRO A 96 -8.06 22.73 -16.70
CA PRO A 96 -8.01 21.34 -17.15
C PRO A 96 -9.12 20.51 -16.48
N ASN A 97 -9.68 19.55 -17.21
CA ASN A 97 -10.65 18.61 -16.67
C ASN A 97 -10.01 17.61 -15.71
N CYS A 98 -8.73 17.27 -15.95
CA CYS A 98 -7.97 16.37 -15.10
C CYS A 98 -6.48 16.76 -15.03
N ILE A 99 -5.89 16.64 -13.85
CA ILE A 99 -4.47 16.87 -13.61
C ILE A 99 -3.81 15.57 -13.19
N LEU A 100 -2.71 15.20 -13.85
CA LEU A 100 -1.82 14.15 -13.39
C LEU A 100 -0.76 14.75 -12.47
N ALA A 101 -0.79 14.37 -11.20
CA ALA A 101 0.17 14.81 -10.19
C ALA A 101 1.37 13.83 -10.13
N LEU A 102 2.55 14.27 -10.54
CA LEU A 102 3.78 13.47 -10.52
C LEU A 102 4.48 13.61 -9.16
N GLY A 103 4.41 12.56 -8.36
CA GLY A 103 5.06 12.49 -7.06
C GLY A 103 4.29 13.12 -5.91
N ASN A 104 4.89 13.04 -4.73
CA ASN A 104 4.21 13.40 -3.49
C ASN A 104 3.99 14.91 -3.33
N THR A 105 4.93 15.72 -3.77
CA THR A 105 4.83 17.19 -3.68
C THR A 105 3.67 17.73 -4.52
N ALA A 106 3.54 17.26 -5.76
CA ALA A 106 2.43 17.65 -6.63
C ALA A 106 1.09 17.16 -6.08
N LEU A 107 1.01 15.89 -5.64
CA LEU A 107 -0.19 15.35 -5.00
C LEU A 107 -0.63 16.21 -3.81
N ARG A 108 0.31 16.52 -2.90
CA ARG A 108 0.02 17.32 -1.70
C ARG A 108 -0.37 18.75 -2.03
N ALA A 109 0.31 19.37 -2.99
CA ALA A 109 -0.02 20.73 -3.44
C ALA A 109 -1.43 20.82 -3.99
N LEU A 110 -1.83 19.87 -4.83
CA LEU A 110 -3.10 19.86 -5.53
C LEU A 110 -4.27 19.36 -4.69
N THR A 111 -4.06 18.37 -3.80
CA THR A 111 -5.16 17.66 -3.12
C THR A 111 -5.11 17.76 -1.59
N GLY A 112 -3.98 18.11 -1.01
CA GLY A 112 -3.73 18.00 0.43
C GLY A 112 -3.47 16.59 0.92
N LYS A 113 -3.53 15.57 0.05
CA LYS A 113 -3.23 14.18 0.41
C LYS A 113 -1.73 13.95 0.42
N ASP A 114 -1.26 12.99 1.24
CA ASP A 114 0.14 12.62 1.39
C ASP A 114 0.34 11.12 1.22
N GLY A 115 1.50 10.72 0.68
CA GLY A 115 1.84 9.32 0.44
C GLY A 115 1.45 8.84 -0.96
N ILE A 116 2.22 9.27 -1.96
CA ILE A 116 1.96 8.94 -3.38
C ILE A 116 1.82 7.45 -3.65
N GLN A 117 2.56 6.58 -2.93
CA GLN A 117 2.46 5.13 -3.06
C GLN A 117 1.05 4.59 -2.72
N LYS A 118 0.31 5.28 -1.86
CA LYS A 118 -1.05 4.92 -1.46
C LYS A 118 -2.08 5.50 -2.42
N TRP A 119 -1.92 6.79 -2.77
CA TRP A 119 -2.91 7.54 -3.52
C TRP A 119 -2.77 7.45 -5.03
N ARG A 120 -1.67 6.81 -5.54
CA ARG A 120 -1.51 6.64 -6.98
C ARG A 120 -2.71 5.90 -7.59
N GLY A 121 -3.09 6.32 -8.78
CA GLY A 121 -4.22 5.77 -9.51
C GLY A 121 -5.59 6.17 -8.96
N SER A 122 -5.69 6.83 -7.79
CA SER A 122 -6.96 7.34 -7.29
C SER A 122 -7.37 8.61 -8.04
N VAL A 123 -8.63 8.68 -8.47
CA VAL A 123 -9.23 9.91 -8.99
C VAL A 123 -9.88 10.65 -7.85
N ILE A 124 -9.38 11.81 -7.51
CA ILE A 124 -9.88 12.64 -6.40
C ILE A 124 -10.04 14.08 -6.82
N LEU A 125 -10.80 14.88 -6.06
CA LEU A 125 -10.92 16.31 -6.32
C LEU A 125 -9.71 17.08 -5.77
N GLY A 126 -9.29 18.07 -6.52
CA GLY A 126 -8.32 19.05 -6.09
C GLY A 126 -8.85 19.93 -4.95
N LYS A 127 -7.98 20.77 -4.38
CA LYS A 127 -8.34 21.73 -3.31
C LYS A 127 -9.41 22.75 -3.75
N ASP A 128 -9.57 22.97 -5.05
CA ASP A 128 -10.62 23.77 -5.65
C ASP A 128 -12.00 23.11 -5.63
N ALA A 129 -12.09 21.85 -5.20
CA ALA A 129 -13.29 21.01 -5.16
C ALA A 129 -13.97 20.81 -6.54
N LYS A 130 -13.25 21.01 -7.63
CA LYS A 130 -13.77 20.93 -9.01
C LYS A 130 -12.89 20.05 -9.90
N THR A 131 -11.61 20.38 -10.00
CA THR A 131 -10.67 19.72 -10.90
C THR A 131 -10.34 18.32 -10.40
N LYS A 132 -10.41 17.33 -11.28
CA LYS A 132 -9.98 15.96 -10.97
C LYS A 132 -8.46 15.89 -10.95
N VAL A 133 -7.93 15.14 -9.99
CA VAL A 133 -6.49 14.89 -9.84
C VAL A 133 -6.26 13.41 -9.74
N VAL A 134 -5.35 12.89 -10.56
CA VAL A 134 -4.83 11.52 -10.45
C VAL A 134 -3.37 11.60 -10.03
N GLY A 135 -3.04 10.99 -8.90
CA GLY A 135 -1.65 10.88 -8.45
C GLY A 135 -0.92 9.74 -9.14
N THR A 136 0.34 9.93 -9.50
CA THR A 136 1.23 8.85 -9.90
C THR A 136 2.65 9.08 -9.40
N ILE A 137 3.46 8.04 -9.43
CA ILE A 137 4.87 8.12 -9.04
C ILE A 137 5.61 8.99 -10.05
N HIS A 138 6.53 9.81 -9.54
CA HIS A 138 7.33 10.66 -10.42
C HIS A 138 8.28 9.80 -11.27
N PRO A 139 8.34 9.95 -12.61
CA PRO A 139 9.20 9.14 -13.48
C PRO A 139 10.68 9.15 -13.07
N ALA A 140 11.19 10.24 -12.47
CA ALA A 140 12.54 10.30 -11.95
C ALA A 140 12.87 9.18 -10.93
N ALA A 141 11.88 8.60 -10.27
CA ALA A 141 12.10 7.47 -9.37
C ALA A 141 12.62 6.21 -10.08
N LEU A 142 12.39 6.08 -11.39
CA LEU A 142 12.89 4.99 -12.22
C LEU A 142 14.36 5.21 -12.62
N LEU A 143 14.80 6.47 -12.79
CA LEU A 143 16.20 6.79 -13.17
C LEU A 143 17.19 6.52 -12.05
N HIS A 144 16.77 6.59 -10.80
CA HIS A 144 17.62 6.33 -9.63
C HIS A 144 17.77 4.84 -9.28
N SER A 145 17.18 3.95 -10.08
CA SER A 145 17.27 2.49 -9.87
C SER A 145 18.57 1.85 -10.36
N GLU A 146 19.36 2.54 -11.16
CA GLU A 146 20.58 2.01 -11.78
C GLU A 146 21.86 2.24 -10.95
N GLY A 147 21.79 2.91 -9.81
CA GLY A 147 22.90 3.14 -8.89
C GLY A 147 23.03 2.04 -7.85
N GLU A 148 24.17 1.37 -7.79
CA GLU A 148 24.54 0.38 -6.77
C GLU A 148 24.34 0.94 -5.36
N GLY A 149 23.53 0.26 -4.54
CA GLY A 149 23.47 0.49 -3.10
C GLY A 149 22.06 0.50 -2.53
N GLN A 150 21.71 -0.56 -1.88
CA GLN A 150 20.71 -0.74 -0.81
C GLN A 150 19.93 0.53 -0.41
N GLY A 151 18.83 0.83 -1.09
CA GLY A 151 17.98 1.92 -0.68
C GLY A 151 16.87 2.24 -1.67
N GLY A 152 15.89 1.37 -1.84
CA GLY A 152 14.57 1.80 -2.29
C GLY A 152 14.40 2.27 -3.74
N ALA A 153 15.28 1.86 -4.63
CA ALA A 153 15.09 2.05 -6.06
C ALA A 153 13.81 1.33 -6.53
N MET A 154 12.91 2.07 -7.16
CA MET A 154 11.71 1.46 -7.74
C MET A 154 12.11 0.66 -8.97
N SER A 155 11.71 -0.62 -8.99
CA SER A 155 11.88 -1.50 -10.14
C SER A 155 11.23 -0.91 -11.40
N TRP A 156 11.80 -1.22 -12.57
CA TRP A 156 11.17 -0.94 -13.88
C TRP A 156 9.72 -1.44 -14.00
N SER A 157 9.33 -2.43 -13.20
CA SER A 157 7.92 -2.85 -13.08
C SER A 157 7.00 -1.71 -12.64
N ALA A 158 7.53 -0.68 -11.96
CA ALA A 158 6.75 0.50 -11.60
C ALA A 158 6.29 1.32 -12.81
N ARG A 159 6.99 1.25 -13.94
CA ARG A 159 6.60 1.91 -15.19
C ARG A 159 5.20 1.47 -15.64
N VAL A 160 4.88 0.19 -15.48
CA VAL A 160 3.58 -0.37 -15.88
C VAL A 160 2.42 0.36 -15.23
N TYR A 161 2.48 0.58 -13.93
CA TYR A 161 1.37 1.25 -13.24
C TYR A 161 1.45 2.77 -13.31
N ILE A 162 2.62 3.37 -13.59
CA ILE A 162 2.70 4.81 -13.94
C ILE A 162 1.93 5.05 -15.24
N VAL A 163 2.20 4.27 -16.27
CA VAL A 163 1.48 4.35 -17.58
C VAL A 163 -0.02 4.08 -17.40
N HIS A 164 -0.38 3.12 -16.53
CA HIS A 164 -1.79 2.88 -16.18
C HIS A 164 -2.46 4.10 -15.55
N ASP A 165 -1.79 4.76 -14.60
CA ASP A 165 -2.30 5.97 -13.95
C ASP A 165 -2.42 7.13 -14.96
N MET A 166 -1.47 7.26 -15.89
CA MET A 166 -1.51 8.24 -16.98
C MET A 166 -2.71 8.01 -17.90
N ARG A 167 -2.97 6.76 -18.33
CA ARG A 167 -4.17 6.39 -19.13
C ARG A 167 -5.45 6.74 -18.39
N ARG A 168 -5.50 6.47 -17.08
CA ARG A 168 -6.66 6.85 -16.24
C ARG A 168 -6.86 8.36 -16.20
N ALA A 169 -5.80 9.13 -15.99
CA ALA A 169 -5.89 10.60 -15.99
C ALA A 169 -6.36 11.14 -17.35
N LEU A 170 -5.82 10.59 -18.45
CA LEU A 170 -6.24 10.92 -19.80
C LEU A 170 -7.72 10.58 -20.05
N GLU A 171 -8.21 9.43 -19.58
CA GLU A 171 -9.61 9.07 -19.71
C GLU A 171 -10.51 10.05 -18.94
N HIS A 172 -10.10 10.44 -17.73
CA HIS A 172 -10.82 11.41 -16.92
C HIS A 172 -10.70 12.85 -17.46
N SER A 173 -9.73 13.17 -18.30
CA SER A 173 -9.63 14.50 -18.92
C SER A 173 -10.68 14.75 -20.00
N LYS A 174 -11.28 13.70 -20.57
CA LYS A 174 -12.28 13.79 -21.65
C LYS A 174 -13.61 14.42 -21.23
N TYR A 175 -13.84 14.60 -19.93
CA TYR A 175 -15.10 15.18 -19.41
C TYR A 175 -14.84 15.94 -18.11
N PRO A 176 -15.59 17.04 -17.83
CA PRO A 176 -15.34 17.88 -16.65
C PRO A 176 -15.84 17.25 -15.35
N ASP A 177 -16.92 16.45 -15.38
CA ASP A 177 -17.59 15.98 -14.18
C ASP A 177 -16.75 14.99 -13.36
N TYR A 178 -16.80 15.15 -12.04
CA TYR A 178 -16.29 14.11 -11.14
C TYR A 178 -17.39 13.08 -10.86
N ARG A 179 -17.12 11.83 -11.21
CA ARG A 179 -18.07 10.70 -11.10
C ARG A 179 -17.47 9.59 -10.22
N PRO A 180 -17.48 9.77 -8.89
CA PRO A 180 -16.98 8.72 -7.99
C PRO A 180 -17.87 7.47 -8.08
N PRO A 181 -17.31 6.27 -7.83
CA PRO A 181 -18.09 5.06 -7.75
C PRO A 181 -19.14 5.18 -6.65
N ARG A 182 -20.38 4.81 -6.98
CA ARG A 182 -21.48 4.79 -6.02
C ARG A 182 -21.72 3.35 -5.58
N ARG A 183 -21.35 3.04 -4.33
CA ARG A 183 -21.60 1.73 -3.73
C ARG A 183 -22.63 1.86 -2.63
N ARG A 184 -23.60 0.95 -2.62
CA ARG A 184 -24.50 0.74 -1.50
C ARG A 184 -23.77 -0.14 -0.50
N LEU A 185 -23.41 0.42 0.66
CA LEU A 185 -22.73 -0.27 1.75
C LEU A 185 -23.68 -0.35 2.94
N GLU A 186 -24.01 -1.56 3.37
CA GLU A 186 -25.01 -1.80 4.40
C GLU A 186 -24.48 -2.66 5.54
N ILE A 187 -24.98 -2.41 6.74
CA ILE A 187 -24.71 -3.24 7.91
C ILE A 187 -25.98 -4.03 8.20
N ILE A 188 -25.91 -5.35 8.06
CA ILE A 188 -27.02 -6.25 8.33
C ILE A 188 -26.94 -6.70 9.79
N ARG A 189 -27.99 -6.36 10.57
CA ARG A 189 -28.07 -6.66 12.00
C ARG A 189 -29.18 -7.65 12.36
N SER A 190 -29.89 -8.21 11.36
CA SER A 190 -30.96 -9.16 11.60
C SER A 190 -30.97 -10.33 10.63
N ALA A 191 -31.43 -11.49 11.10
CA ALA A 191 -31.56 -12.69 10.30
C ALA A 191 -32.54 -12.51 9.13
N VAL A 192 -33.59 -11.73 9.33
CA VAL A 192 -34.59 -11.41 8.29
C VAL A 192 -33.94 -10.59 7.18
N SER A 193 -33.12 -9.57 7.51
CA SER A 193 -32.42 -8.76 6.51
C SER A 193 -31.36 -9.59 5.78
N LEU A 194 -30.67 -10.48 6.48
CA LEU A 194 -29.69 -11.38 5.88
C LEU A 194 -30.34 -12.38 4.92
N ALA A 195 -31.47 -12.96 5.31
CA ALA A 195 -32.24 -13.86 4.43
C ALA A 195 -32.71 -13.13 3.16
N ARG A 196 -33.21 -11.89 3.31
CA ARG A 196 -33.61 -11.03 2.18
C ARG A 196 -32.43 -10.71 1.25
N PHE A 197 -31.26 -10.47 1.79
CA PHE A 197 -30.06 -10.25 0.98
C PHE A 197 -29.75 -11.46 0.11
N PHE A 198 -29.72 -12.67 0.67
CA PHE A 198 -29.48 -13.89 -0.10
C PHE A 198 -30.62 -14.20 -1.09
N GLU A 199 -31.86 -13.94 -0.73
CA GLU A 199 -33.00 -14.12 -1.63
C GLU A 199 -32.95 -13.14 -2.80
N PHE A 200 -32.59 -11.87 -2.57
CA PHE A 200 -32.41 -10.87 -3.62
C PHE A 200 -31.36 -11.29 -4.64
N TYR A 201 -30.29 -11.94 -4.18
CA TYR A 201 -29.19 -12.41 -5.04
C TYR A 201 -29.27 -13.91 -5.37
N ARG A 202 -30.44 -14.54 -5.26
CA ARG A 202 -30.62 -15.99 -5.47
C ARG A 202 -30.11 -16.48 -6.83
N GLY A 203 -30.16 -15.66 -7.87
CA GLY A 203 -29.68 -15.98 -9.23
C GLY A 203 -28.18 -15.77 -9.43
N HIS A 204 -27.45 -15.30 -8.41
CA HIS A 204 -26.01 -15.04 -8.52
C HIS A 204 -25.21 -16.21 -7.92
N ASP A 205 -24.19 -16.66 -8.63
CA ASP A 205 -23.35 -17.81 -8.26
C ASP A 205 -21.97 -17.43 -7.73
N THR A 206 -21.65 -16.12 -7.73
CA THR A 206 -20.32 -15.62 -7.37
C THR A 206 -20.42 -14.61 -6.24
N LEU A 207 -19.83 -14.95 -5.10
CA LEU A 207 -19.83 -14.17 -3.87
C LEU A 207 -18.42 -13.78 -3.47
N SER A 208 -18.16 -12.50 -3.30
CA SER A 208 -16.94 -12.03 -2.61
C SER A 208 -17.14 -12.06 -1.11
N VAL A 209 -16.11 -12.53 -0.41
CA VAL A 209 -16.10 -12.66 1.05
C VAL A 209 -14.81 -12.02 1.58
N ASP A 210 -14.96 -11.24 2.67
CA ASP A 210 -13.87 -10.62 3.42
C ASP A 210 -14.20 -10.64 4.90
N ILE A 211 -13.22 -10.70 5.80
CA ILE A 211 -13.45 -10.64 7.25
C ILE A 211 -12.57 -9.60 7.92
N GLU A 212 -13.09 -9.01 9.00
CA GLU A 212 -12.25 -8.27 9.93
C GLU A 212 -11.98 -9.05 11.20
N VAL A 213 -10.72 -9.03 11.63
CA VAL A 213 -10.23 -9.82 12.76
C VAL A 213 -9.65 -8.91 13.82
N LEU A 214 -10.15 -9.01 15.04
CA LEU A 214 -9.60 -8.30 16.19
C LEU A 214 -9.08 -9.32 17.22
N ARG A 215 -7.82 -9.19 17.62
CA ARG A 215 -7.15 -10.14 18.54
C ARG A 215 -7.35 -11.61 18.13
N ALA A 216 -7.17 -11.90 16.84
CA ALA A 216 -7.33 -13.22 16.24
C ALA A 216 -8.77 -13.79 16.16
N ILE A 217 -9.79 -13.01 16.53
CA ILE A 217 -11.19 -13.41 16.49
C ILE A 217 -11.88 -12.67 15.35
N PRO A 218 -12.55 -13.37 14.40
CA PRO A 218 -13.38 -12.72 13.39
C PRO A 218 -14.54 -11.97 14.03
N VAL A 219 -14.67 -10.69 13.75
CA VAL A 219 -15.71 -9.83 14.34
C VAL A 219 -16.85 -9.52 13.39
N CYS A 220 -16.58 -9.54 12.09
CA CYS A 220 -17.58 -9.42 11.04
C CYS A 220 -17.16 -10.13 9.76
N ILE A 221 -18.14 -10.32 8.89
CA ILE A 221 -17.97 -10.87 7.54
C ILE A 221 -18.61 -9.92 6.53
N GLY A 222 -17.81 -9.49 5.54
CA GLY A 222 -18.24 -8.71 4.40
C GLY A 222 -18.65 -9.61 3.25
N LEU A 223 -19.76 -9.34 2.61
CA LEU A 223 -20.30 -10.11 1.49
C LEU A 223 -20.67 -9.18 0.32
N SER A 224 -20.39 -9.62 -0.90
CA SER A 224 -20.85 -8.91 -2.10
C SER A 224 -21.10 -9.86 -3.27
N PHE A 225 -22.30 -9.78 -3.84
CA PHE A 225 -22.68 -10.42 -5.10
C PHE A 225 -22.57 -9.46 -6.31
N HIS A 226 -22.55 -8.16 -6.03
CA HIS A 226 -22.49 -7.12 -7.07
C HIS A 226 -21.49 -6.03 -6.68
N PRO A 227 -20.62 -5.56 -7.60
CA PRO A 227 -19.59 -4.56 -7.30
C PRO A 227 -20.10 -3.29 -6.60
N ASN A 228 -21.35 -2.89 -6.87
CA ASN A 228 -21.95 -1.69 -6.30
C ASN A 228 -22.76 -1.96 -5.03
N HIS A 229 -22.73 -3.18 -4.49
CA HIS A 229 -23.45 -3.52 -3.26
C HIS A 229 -22.63 -4.44 -2.36
N GLY A 230 -22.14 -3.90 -1.26
CA GLY A 230 -21.46 -4.64 -0.21
C GLY A 230 -22.26 -4.62 1.08
N VAL A 231 -22.25 -5.72 1.79
CA VAL A 231 -22.86 -5.81 3.13
C VAL A 231 -21.85 -6.32 4.13
N SER A 232 -21.93 -5.85 5.38
CA SER A 232 -21.15 -6.42 6.49
C SER A 232 -22.11 -6.95 7.56
N ILE A 233 -21.80 -8.14 8.02
CA ILE A 233 -22.59 -8.86 9.00
C ILE A 233 -21.73 -9.06 10.24
N PRO A 234 -22.11 -8.54 11.43
CA PRO A 234 -21.42 -8.81 12.68
C PRO A 234 -21.50 -10.30 13.03
N LEU A 235 -20.35 -10.89 13.36
CA LEU A 235 -20.28 -12.27 13.86
C LEU A 235 -20.35 -12.33 15.39
N LEU A 236 -20.19 -11.18 16.06
CA LEU A 236 -20.28 -11.01 17.51
C LEU A 236 -21.12 -9.79 17.81
N ASP A 237 -21.59 -9.67 19.05
CA ASP A 237 -22.23 -8.45 19.52
C ASP A 237 -21.19 -7.35 19.82
N VAL A 238 -20.65 -6.78 18.75
CA VAL A 238 -19.65 -5.70 18.82
C VAL A 238 -20.24 -4.34 19.19
N PHE A 239 -21.56 -4.16 19.07
CA PHE A 239 -22.24 -2.90 19.35
C PHE A 239 -22.31 -2.61 20.86
N SER A 240 -22.55 -3.63 21.67
CA SER A 240 -22.55 -3.51 23.14
C SER A 240 -21.20 -3.02 23.69
N LEU A 241 -20.10 -3.27 22.98
CA LEU A 241 -18.78 -2.76 23.34
C LEU A 241 -18.66 -1.23 23.26
N GLN A 242 -19.58 -0.57 22.55
CA GLN A 242 -19.64 0.89 22.39
C GLN A 242 -20.92 1.51 23.00
N ASN A 243 -21.55 0.84 23.97
CA ASN A 243 -22.79 1.29 24.61
C ASN A 243 -23.94 1.57 23.61
N LYS A 244 -23.96 0.83 22.47
CA LYS A 244 -25.05 0.85 21.49
C LYS A 244 -25.98 -0.32 21.76
N GLU A 245 -27.20 -0.25 21.20
CA GLU A 245 -28.13 -1.38 21.22
C GLU A 245 -27.46 -2.58 20.54
N GLY A 246 -27.26 -3.65 21.30
CA GLY A 246 -26.60 -4.88 20.90
C GLY A 246 -27.49 -5.77 20.04
N ILE A 247 -26.92 -6.85 19.54
CA ILE A 247 -27.64 -7.89 18.82
C ILE A 247 -27.87 -9.05 19.77
N HIS A 248 -29.15 -9.43 19.97
CA HIS A 248 -29.50 -10.55 20.83
C HIS A 248 -28.80 -11.85 20.35
N ARG A 249 -28.36 -12.69 21.30
CA ARG A 249 -27.69 -13.96 21.00
C ARG A 249 -28.51 -14.88 20.08
N HIS A 250 -29.84 -14.89 20.23
CA HIS A 250 -30.70 -15.65 19.36
C HIS A 250 -30.65 -15.17 17.91
N GLU A 251 -30.65 -13.87 17.71
CA GLU A 251 -30.55 -13.25 16.39
C GLU A 251 -29.19 -13.56 15.73
N LEU A 252 -28.10 -13.41 16.48
CA LEU A 252 -26.76 -13.82 16.01
C LEU A 252 -26.73 -15.29 15.61
N ALA A 253 -27.31 -16.18 16.43
CA ALA A 253 -27.33 -17.62 16.13
C ALA A 253 -28.13 -17.93 14.84
N GLN A 254 -29.23 -17.20 14.60
CA GLN A 254 -29.95 -17.33 13.32
C GLN A 254 -29.16 -16.83 12.13
N MET A 255 -28.50 -15.67 12.27
CA MET A 255 -27.61 -15.14 11.22
C MET A 255 -26.47 -16.11 10.90
N TRP A 256 -25.86 -16.72 11.91
CA TRP A 256 -24.82 -17.72 11.73
C TRP A 256 -25.32 -18.96 10.96
N ARG A 257 -26.53 -19.45 11.25
CA ARG A 257 -27.14 -20.58 10.52
C ARG A 257 -27.34 -20.24 9.04
N ILE A 258 -27.83 -19.03 8.74
CA ILE A 258 -28.03 -18.57 7.36
C ILE A 258 -26.68 -18.48 6.63
N LEU A 259 -25.67 -17.86 7.26
CA LEU A 259 -24.32 -17.79 6.69
C LEU A 259 -23.74 -19.17 6.43
N ALA A 260 -23.78 -20.07 7.41
CA ALA A 260 -23.28 -21.43 7.30
C ALA A 260 -23.93 -22.20 6.14
N ALA A 261 -25.27 -22.10 6.01
CA ALA A 261 -26.02 -22.76 4.95
C ALA A 261 -25.62 -22.27 3.55
N HIS A 262 -25.44 -20.95 3.38
CA HIS A 262 -25.09 -20.37 2.09
C HIS A 262 -23.63 -20.58 1.73
N LEU A 263 -22.69 -20.36 2.66
CA LEU A 263 -21.25 -20.53 2.42
C LEU A 263 -20.86 -21.99 2.14
N ALA A 264 -21.62 -22.96 2.66
CA ALA A 264 -21.38 -24.39 2.42
C ALA A 264 -21.84 -24.87 1.03
N ARG A 265 -22.57 -24.06 0.26
CA ARG A 265 -23.09 -24.45 -1.05
C ARG A 265 -21.94 -24.68 -2.05
N PRO A 266 -21.91 -25.84 -2.73
CA PRO A 266 -20.87 -26.17 -3.70
C PRO A 266 -21.01 -25.41 -5.02
N ASP A 267 -22.22 -24.92 -5.36
CA ASP A 267 -22.53 -24.11 -6.51
C ASP A 267 -22.20 -22.63 -6.34
N LEU A 268 -22.00 -22.17 -5.08
CA LEU A 268 -21.61 -20.80 -4.78
C LEU A 268 -20.10 -20.62 -4.89
N LYS A 269 -19.67 -19.88 -5.88
CA LYS A 269 -18.26 -19.56 -6.17
C LYS A 269 -17.79 -18.45 -5.25
N VAL A 270 -17.02 -18.78 -4.23
CA VAL A 270 -16.46 -17.79 -3.29
C VAL A 270 -15.16 -17.21 -3.85
N ILE A 271 -15.05 -15.89 -3.80
CA ILE A 271 -13.86 -15.10 -4.16
C ILE A 271 -13.42 -14.30 -2.94
N GLY A 272 -12.12 -14.12 -2.75
CA GLY A 272 -11.57 -13.23 -1.72
C GLY A 272 -10.20 -12.68 -2.10
N GLN A 273 -9.60 -11.99 -1.17
CA GLN A 273 -8.25 -11.44 -1.29
C GLN A 273 -7.37 -12.04 -0.19
N ASN A 274 -6.32 -12.78 -0.53
CA ASN A 274 -5.55 -13.58 0.44
C ASN A 274 -6.46 -14.53 1.23
N PHE A 275 -7.41 -15.11 0.53
CA PHE A 275 -8.60 -15.76 1.09
C PHE A 275 -8.28 -17.00 1.94
N LYS A 276 -7.07 -17.56 1.84
CA LYS A 276 -6.65 -18.66 2.71
C LYS A 276 -6.73 -18.27 4.18
N PHE A 277 -6.38 -17.03 4.52
CA PHE A 277 -6.50 -16.48 5.88
C PHE A 277 -7.96 -16.43 6.34
N ASP A 278 -8.85 -15.85 5.52
CA ASP A 278 -10.28 -15.72 5.84
C ASP A 278 -10.93 -17.10 5.96
N HIS A 279 -10.61 -18.00 5.04
CA HIS A 279 -11.14 -19.36 5.05
C HIS A 279 -10.78 -20.11 6.35
N GLU A 280 -9.51 -20.04 6.78
CA GLU A 280 -9.08 -20.66 8.04
C GLU A 280 -9.78 -20.06 9.24
N LYS A 281 -9.95 -18.73 9.28
CA LYS A 281 -10.64 -18.02 10.37
C LYS A 281 -12.15 -18.24 10.37
N LEU A 282 -12.77 -18.43 9.23
CA LEU A 282 -14.20 -18.77 9.14
C LEU A 282 -14.44 -20.26 9.50
N GLU A 283 -13.58 -21.15 9.07
CA GLU A 283 -13.75 -22.58 9.32
C GLU A 283 -13.42 -22.95 10.77
N ARG A 284 -12.24 -22.58 11.25
CA ARG A 284 -11.72 -23.10 12.52
C ARG A 284 -12.42 -22.52 13.76
N PRO A 285 -12.48 -21.19 13.99
CA PRO A 285 -13.16 -20.64 15.15
C PRO A 285 -14.68 -20.49 14.96
N CYS A 286 -15.16 -20.27 13.71
CA CYS A 286 -16.58 -20.03 13.46
C CYS A 286 -17.34 -21.30 13.02
N GLY A 287 -16.64 -22.35 12.57
CA GLY A 287 -17.27 -23.58 12.08
C GLY A 287 -17.95 -23.43 10.70
N PHE A 288 -17.67 -22.36 9.95
CA PHE A 288 -18.26 -22.17 8.63
C PHE A 288 -17.49 -22.98 7.57
N ARG A 289 -18.19 -23.92 6.94
CA ARG A 289 -17.65 -24.61 5.77
C ARG A 289 -17.79 -23.73 4.53
N ILE A 290 -16.71 -23.55 3.77
CA ILE A 290 -16.76 -22.90 2.46
C ILE A 290 -16.81 -24.00 1.37
N GLY A 291 -17.95 -24.05 0.66
CA GLY A 291 -18.20 -25.15 -0.29
C GLY A 291 -17.33 -25.08 -1.55
N ASN A 292 -17.01 -23.89 -2.04
CA ASN A 292 -16.27 -23.70 -3.29
C ASN A 292 -15.47 -22.40 -3.29
N VAL A 293 -14.18 -22.47 -2.97
CA VAL A 293 -13.24 -21.35 -3.15
C VAL A 293 -12.85 -21.28 -4.62
N ARG A 294 -13.44 -20.34 -5.34
CA ARG A 294 -13.26 -20.23 -6.79
C ARG A 294 -12.02 -19.43 -7.16
N ALA A 295 -11.75 -18.33 -6.47
CA ALA A 295 -10.61 -17.47 -6.78
C ALA A 295 -10.11 -16.69 -5.57
N ASP A 296 -8.82 -16.38 -5.60
CA ASP A 296 -8.13 -15.45 -4.71
C ASP A 296 -7.49 -14.36 -5.57
N LEU A 297 -7.92 -13.12 -5.41
CA LEU A 297 -7.44 -11.98 -6.20
C LEU A 297 -5.92 -11.79 -6.05
N MET A 298 -5.36 -12.03 -4.86
CA MET A 298 -3.92 -11.95 -4.64
C MET A 298 -3.16 -12.95 -5.51
N LEU A 299 -3.64 -14.19 -5.59
CA LEU A 299 -3.02 -15.25 -6.38
C LEU A 299 -3.25 -15.04 -7.89
N MET A 300 -4.41 -14.51 -8.29
CA MET A 300 -4.67 -14.11 -9.68
C MET A 300 -3.69 -13.04 -10.12
N MET A 301 -3.52 -11.97 -9.33
CA MET A 301 -2.54 -10.92 -9.56
C MET A 301 -1.11 -11.44 -9.59
N HIS A 302 -0.77 -12.41 -8.74
CA HIS A 302 0.55 -13.01 -8.77
C HIS A 302 0.79 -13.85 -10.03
N THR A 303 -0.23 -14.54 -10.50
CA THR A 303 -0.15 -15.34 -11.72
C THR A 303 0.00 -14.47 -12.97
N LEU A 304 -0.70 -13.35 -13.01
CA LEU A 304 -0.70 -12.43 -14.16
C LEU A 304 0.52 -11.49 -14.15
N TYR A 305 0.86 -10.95 -12.98
CA TYR A 305 1.92 -9.96 -12.79
C TYR A 305 2.77 -10.28 -11.54
N PRO A 306 3.73 -11.22 -11.62
CA PRO A 306 4.50 -11.66 -10.45
C PRO A 306 5.31 -10.54 -9.77
N GLU A 307 5.76 -9.53 -10.50
CA GLU A 307 6.57 -8.42 -9.97
C GLU A 307 5.73 -7.30 -9.32
N LEU A 308 4.43 -7.20 -9.62
CA LEU A 308 3.61 -6.10 -9.09
C LEU A 308 3.18 -6.37 -7.63
N PRO A 309 2.87 -5.33 -6.84
CA PRO A 309 2.32 -5.50 -5.50
C PRO A 309 1.01 -6.30 -5.48
N LYS A 310 0.76 -7.04 -4.39
CA LYS A 310 -0.36 -7.99 -4.27
C LYS A 310 -1.42 -7.55 -3.23
N SER A 311 -1.30 -6.35 -2.66
CA SER A 311 -2.28 -5.86 -1.69
C SER A 311 -3.61 -5.51 -2.36
N LEU A 312 -4.71 -5.64 -1.61
CA LEU A 312 -6.04 -5.20 -2.10
C LEU A 312 -6.03 -3.73 -2.54
N GLY A 313 -5.37 -2.85 -1.78
CA GLY A 313 -5.27 -1.43 -2.16
C GLY A 313 -4.60 -1.22 -3.52
N PHE A 314 -3.56 -2.00 -3.86
CA PHE A 314 -2.93 -1.95 -5.17
C PHE A 314 -3.89 -2.49 -6.26
N SER A 315 -4.48 -3.67 -6.06
CA SER A 315 -5.45 -4.23 -7.02
C SER A 315 -6.65 -3.30 -7.26
N THR A 316 -7.14 -2.64 -6.18
CA THR A 316 -8.18 -1.62 -6.26
C THR A 316 -7.75 -0.46 -7.16
N SER A 317 -6.54 0.05 -6.99
CA SER A 317 -6.02 1.16 -7.80
C SER A 317 -5.83 0.83 -9.27
N ILE A 318 -5.70 -0.45 -9.63
CA ILE A 318 -5.59 -0.91 -11.02
C ILE A 318 -6.99 -1.17 -11.62
N TYR A 319 -7.83 -1.94 -10.92
CA TYR A 319 -9.04 -2.50 -11.49
C TYR A 319 -10.32 -1.75 -11.17
N THR A 320 -10.28 -0.75 -10.29
CA THR A 320 -11.49 -0.03 -9.89
C THR A 320 -11.30 1.49 -9.92
N GLU A 321 -12.41 2.21 -9.90
CA GLU A 321 -12.41 3.67 -9.72
C GLU A 321 -12.50 4.08 -8.24
N GLU A 322 -12.44 3.12 -7.31
CA GLU A 322 -12.49 3.41 -5.87
C GLU A 322 -11.23 4.18 -5.44
N PRO A 323 -11.36 5.40 -4.89
CA PRO A 323 -10.21 6.11 -4.33
C PRO A 323 -9.61 5.34 -3.15
N TYR A 324 -8.36 5.64 -2.82
CA TYR A 324 -7.70 5.01 -1.68
C TYR A 324 -8.45 5.26 -0.37
N TYR A 325 -8.75 4.18 0.35
CA TYR A 325 -9.50 4.19 1.61
C TYR A 325 -8.90 3.28 2.70
N LYS A 326 -7.82 2.55 2.39
CA LYS A 326 -7.29 1.49 3.28
C LYS A 326 -6.78 1.96 4.64
N ASP A 327 -6.54 3.27 4.83
CA ASP A 327 -6.22 3.82 6.15
C ASP A 327 -7.45 3.90 7.08
N GLU A 328 -8.69 3.82 6.55
CA GLU A 328 -9.93 3.84 7.35
C GLU A 328 -10.08 2.63 8.28
N GLY A 329 -9.60 1.45 7.84
CA GLY A 329 -9.63 0.19 8.62
C GLY A 329 -8.34 -0.11 9.38
N LYS A 330 -7.28 0.71 9.19
CA LYS A 330 -5.99 0.43 9.78
C LYS A 330 -5.96 0.72 11.29
N ASP A 331 -5.40 -0.24 12.05
CA ASP A 331 -5.21 -0.10 13.50
C ASP A 331 -6.50 0.28 14.25
N PHE A 332 -7.64 -0.35 13.87
CA PHE A 332 -8.94 -0.06 14.45
C PHE A 332 -8.91 -0.17 15.97
N ASN A 333 -9.39 0.88 16.63
CA ASN A 333 -9.46 0.98 18.09
C ASN A 333 -10.88 1.37 18.53
N PHE A 334 -11.57 0.48 19.23
CA PHE A 334 -12.92 0.69 19.77
C PHE A 334 -13.08 1.95 20.61
N ALA A 335 -12.03 2.44 21.26
CA ALA A 335 -12.09 3.66 22.06
C ALA A 335 -12.06 4.95 21.23
N LYS A 336 -11.60 4.88 19.99
CA LYS A 336 -11.37 6.05 19.13
C LYS A 336 -12.23 6.08 17.87
N GLN A 337 -12.67 4.92 17.38
CA GLN A 337 -13.39 4.76 16.11
C GLN A 337 -14.75 4.10 16.34
N LYS A 338 -15.71 4.42 15.50
CA LYS A 338 -17.05 3.82 15.57
C LYS A 338 -17.01 2.44 14.92
N ILE A 339 -17.69 1.47 15.54
CA ILE A 339 -17.81 0.11 14.97
C ILE A 339 -18.46 0.12 13.59
N ASP A 340 -19.39 1.05 13.34
CA ASP A 340 -20.04 1.19 12.03
C ASP A 340 -19.03 1.54 10.92
N ASP A 341 -17.96 2.26 11.25
CA ASP A 341 -16.89 2.59 10.28
C ASP A 341 -16.15 1.32 9.85
N LEU A 342 -15.81 0.43 10.81
CA LEU A 342 -15.18 -0.87 10.52
C LEU A 342 -16.08 -1.76 9.68
N LEU A 343 -17.37 -1.83 10.01
CA LEU A 343 -18.33 -2.65 9.27
C LEU A 343 -18.56 -2.10 7.86
N THR A 344 -18.62 -0.78 7.70
CA THR A 344 -18.71 -0.13 6.38
C THR A 344 -17.47 -0.37 5.55
N TYR A 345 -16.29 -0.27 6.18
CA TYR A 345 -15.01 -0.60 5.56
C TYR A 345 -14.98 -2.04 5.04
N ASN A 346 -15.37 -3.03 5.88
CA ASN A 346 -15.44 -4.44 5.51
C ASN A 346 -16.44 -4.72 4.36
N ALA A 347 -17.63 -4.07 4.37
CA ALA A 347 -18.58 -4.15 3.27
C ALA A 347 -17.99 -3.60 1.96
N ARG A 348 -17.20 -2.52 2.03
CA ARG A 348 -16.49 -1.94 0.89
C ARG A 348 -15.42 -2.90 0.37
N ASP A 349 -14.62 -3.49 1.25
CA ASP A 349 -13.57 -4.45 0.87
C ASP A 349 -14.17 -5.63 0.08
N ALA A 350 -15.28 -6.20 0.52
CA ALA A 350 -15.96 -7.26 -0.20
C ALA A 350 -16.43 -6.83 -1.60
N ALA A 351 -17.02 -5.63 -1.73
CA ALA A 351 -17.52 -5.13 -3.01
C ALA A 351 -16.40 -4.81 -3.99
N VAL A 352 -15.33 -4.17 -3.52
CA VAL A 352 -14.15 -3.80 -4.31
C VAL A 352 -13.38 -5.04 -4.75
N THR A 353 -13.24 -6.04 -3.87
CA THR A 353 -12.61 -7.33 -4.19
C THR A 353 -13.34 -8.04 -5.32
N LEU A 354 -14.67 -8.04 -5.31
CA LEU A 354 -15.46 -8.63 -6.39
C LEU A 354 -15.23 -7.94 -7.74
N GLU A 355 -15.24 -6.60 -7.75
CA GLU A 355 -14.99 -5.82 -8.97
C GLU A 355 -13.59 -6.08 -9.52
N ALA A 356 -12.59 -5.96 -8.65
CA ALA A 356 -11.19 -6.15 -9.04
C ALA A 356 -10.95 -7.58 -9.56
N ALA A 357 -11.49 -8.60 -8.89
CA ALA A 357 -11.34 -9.98 -9.32
C ALA A 357 -11.99 -10.25 -10.67
N LYS A 358 -13.18 -9.70 -10.93
CA LYS A 358 -13.85 -9.84 -12.26
C LYS A 358 -13.04 -9.20 -13.37
N LYS A 359 -12.52 -8.00 -13.17
CA LYS A 359 -11.72 -7.28 -14.17
C LYS A 359 -10.33 -7.93 -14.36
N CYS A 360 -9.67 -8.33 -13.29
CA CYS A 360 -8.41 -9.07 -13.36
C CYS A 360 -8.57 -10.39 -14.15
N LEU A 361 -9.67 -11.13 -13.92
CA LEU A 361 -9.95 -12.36 -14.66
C LEU A 361 -10.23 -12.08 -16.15
N ALA A 362 -10.97 -11.02 -16.47
CA ALA A 362 -11.24 -10.61 -17.85
C ALA A 362 -9.93 -10.26 -18.58
N GLU A 363 -9.06 -9.48 -17.95
CA GLU A 363 -7.74 -9.15 -18.48
C GLU A 363 -6.88 -10.41 -18.66
N ALA A 364 -6.78 -11.26 -17.64
CA ALA A 364 -5.98 -12.48 -17.69
C ALA A 364 -6.38 -13.41 -18.84
N ARG A 365 -7.68 -13.44 -19.17
CA ARG A 365 -8.20 -14.22 -20.30
C ARG A 365 -7.99 -13.55 -21.65
N SER A 366 -7.77 -12.23 -21.69
CA SER A 366 -7.44 -11.51 -22.92
C SER A 366 -5.95 -11.62 -23.30
N VAL A 367 -5.10 -12.04 -22.35
CA VAL A 367 -3.66 -12.24 -22.62
C VAL A 367 -3.47 -13.55 -23.36
N GLU A 368 -2.94 -13.47 -24.57
CA GLU A 368 -2.57 -14.64 -25.38
C GLU A 368 -1.13 -15.04 -25.11
N VAL A 369 -0.91 -16.33 -24.87
CA VAL A 369 0.42 -16.93 -24.77
C VAL A 369 0.57 -17.94 -25.89
N ASN A 370 1.55 -17.72 -26.79
CA ASN A 370 1.79 -18.58 -27.94
C ASN A 370 1.93 -20.05 -27.56
N GLY A 371 1.12 -20.92 -28.20
CA GLY A 371 1.10 -22.36 -27.95
C GLY A 371 0.30 -22.80 -26.69
N PHE A 372 -0.27 -21.85 -25.94
CA PHE A 372 -1.03 -22.15 -24.71
C PHE A 372 -2.41 -21.47 -24.72
N PRO A 373 -3.37 -21.92 -25.51
CA PRO A 373 -4.72 -21.39 -25.46
C PRO A 373 -5.33 -21.59 -24.07
N ASN A 374 -6.05 -20.58 -23.58
CA ASN A 374 -6.63 -20.59 -22.23
C ASN A 374 -5.59 -20.84 -21.10
N TRP A 375 -4.35 -20.37 -21.29
CA TRP A 375 -3.23 -20.60 -20.39
C TRP A 375 -3.57 -20.25 -18.94
N PHE A 376 -4.26 -19.11 -18.73
CA PHE A 376 -4.61 -18.65 -17.40
C PHE A 376 -5.61 -19.60 -16.72
N ASP A 377 -6.68 -19.98 -17.40
CA ASP A 377 -7.66 -20.91 -16.82
C ASP A 377 -7.03 -22.26 -16.52
N THR A 378 -6.16 -22.76 -17.40
CA THR A 378 -5.45 -24.04 -17.20
C THR A 378 -4.48 -23.96 -16.03
N PHE A 379 -3.64 -22.93 -15.96
CA PHE A 379 -2.63 -22.82 -14.92
C PHE A 379 -3.24 -22.35 -13.59
N TYR A 380 -4.02 -21.28 -13.60
CA TYR A 380 -4.57 -20.73 -12.36
C TYR A 380 -5.61 -21.67 -11.73
N PHE A 381 -6.68 -22.00 -12.45
CA PHE A 381 -7.73 -22.86 -11.87
C PHE A 381 -7.34 -24.35 -11.85
N GLY A 382 -6.51 -24.80 -12.79
CA GLY A 382 -6.05 -26.19 -12.84
C GLY A 382 -4.98 -26.54 -11.82
N PHE A 383 -4.15 -25.57 -11.44
CA PHE A 383 -3.03 -25.79 -10.52
C PHE A 383 -3.03 -24.83 -9.33
N VAL A 384 -2.83 -23.52 -9.54
CA VAL A 384 -2.60 -22.55 -8.44
C VAL A 384 -3.75 -22.51 -7.45
N ASN A 385 -4.99 -22.41 -7.92
CA ASN A 385 -6.16 -22.32 -7.05
C ASN A 385 -6.41 -23.61 -6.24
N ARG A 386 -6.00 -24.77 -6.78
CA ARG A 386 -6.11 -26.04 -6.06
C ARG A 386 -5.15 -26.15 -4.87
N LEU A 387 -4.02 -25.47 -4.94
CA LEU A 387 -3.06 -25.43 -3.83
C LEU A 387 -3.63 -24.74 -2.59
N HIS A 388 -4.69 -23.94 -2.73
CA HIS A 388 -5.39 -23.32 -1.61
C HIS A 388 -5.79 -24.35 -0.54
N TYR A 389 -6.46 -25.42 -0.94
CA TYR A 389 -6.90 -26.47 -0.02
C TYR A 389 -5.72 -27.24 0.57
N PHE A 390 -4.73 -27.56 -0.26
CA PHE A 390 -3.53 -28.26 0.17
C PHE A 390 -2.77 -27.49 1.25
N TYR A 391 -2.47 -26.21 1.02
CA TYR A 391 -1.77 -25.39 2.01
C TYR A 391 -2.61 -25.11 3.26
N LYS A 392 -3.92 -24.94 3.11
CA LYS A 392 -4.82 -24.83 4.26
C LYS A 392 -4.75 -26.06 5.15
N ASP A 393 -4.76 -27.27 4.57
CA ASP A 393 -4.66 -28.51 5.32
C ASP A 393 -3.29 -28.71 5.95
N MET A 394 -2.20 -28.36 5.26
CA MET A 394 -0.86 -28.34 5.85
C MET A 394 -0.77 -27.42 7.09
N GLU A 395 -1.29 -26.22 7.00
CA GLU A 395 -1.30 -25.28 8.13
C GLU A 395 -2.19 -25.76 9.29
N ARG A 396 -3.31 -26.42 8.97
CA ARG A 396 -4.20 -27.03 9.96
C ARG A 396 -3.51 -28.16 10.75
N VAL A 397 -2.77 -29.02 10.06
CA VAL A 397 -1.99 -30.10 10.68
C VAL A 397 -0.81 -29.53 11.47
N GLY A 398 -0.11 -28.54 10.89
CA GLY A 398 1.05 -27.89 11.46
C GLY A 398 2.26 -28.83 11.56
N LEU A 399 3.30 -28.34 12.24
CA LEU A 399 4.50 -29.12 12.51
C LEU A 399 4.52 -29.58 13.98
N PRO A 400 4.79 -30.85 14.27
CA PRO A 400 4.91 -31.33 15.64
C PRO A 400 6.14 -30.73 16.29
N ILE A 401 5.95 -30.07 17.43
CA ILE A 401 7.04 -29.51 18.22
C ILE A 401 7.33 -30.42 19.42
N ASN A 402 8.57 -30.86 19.56
CA ASN A 402 9.02 -31.56 20.78
C ASN A 402 9.06 -30.56 21.95
N LYS A 403 7.99 -30.57 22.75
CA LYS A 403 7.82 -29.65 23.89
C LYS A 403 8.94 -29.77 24.93
N ALA A 404 9.42 -31.00 25.18
CA ALA A 404 10.50 -31.24 26.15
C ALA A 404 11.83 -30.65 25.67
N LYS A 405 12.17 -30.89 24.38
CA LYS A 405 13.38 -30.30 23.77
C LYS A 405 13.30 -28.77 23.74
N ARG A 406 12.12 -28.22 23.39
CA ARG A 406 11.89 -26.77 23.43
C ARG A 406 12.10 -26.20 24.82
N ALA A 407 11.53 -26.80 25.87
CA ALA A 407 11.69 -26.35 27.25
C ALA A 407 13.15 -26.37 27.67
N LYS A 408 13.88 -27.45 27.33
CA LYS A 408 15.34 -27.57 27.60
C LYS A 408 16.12 -26.45 26.89
N LEU A 409 15.86 -26.22 25.60
CA LEU A 409 16.53 -25.16 24.84
C LEU A 409 16.20 -23.75 25.37
N VAL A 410 14.95 -23.51 25.76
CA VAL A 410 14.55 -22.22 26.37
C VAL A 410 15.35 -22.00 27.66
N ALA A 411 15.41 -22.98 28.56
CA ALA A 411 16.19 -22.87 29.79
C ALA A 411 17.68 -22.64 29.53
N GLU A 412 18.27 -23.41 28.59
CA GLU A 412 19.67 -23.29 28.20
C GLU A 412 20.00 -21.89 27.63
N TYR A 413 19.19 -21.43 26.66
CA TYR A 413 19.45 -20.12 26.05
C TYR A 413 19.13 -18.95 26.98
N THR A 414 18.12 -19.07 27.86
CA THR A 414 17.87 -18.05 28.89
C THR A 414 19.07 -17.92 29.79
N ALA A 415 19.68 -19.03 30.26
CA ALA A 415 20.90 -19.00 31.08
C ALA A 415 22.10 -18.39 30.33
N LYS A 416 22.26 -18.73 29.02
CA LYS A 416 23.35 -18.15 28.20
C LYS A 416 23.17 -16.62 28.01
N VAL A 417 21.94 -16.17 27.75
CA VAL A 417 21.62 -14.74 27.63
C VAL A 417 21.92 -14.02 28.93
N ALA A 418 21.43 -14.54 30.06
CA ALA A 418 21.70 -13.94 31.37
C ALA A 418 23.20 -13.86 31.72
N ALA A 419 23.96 -14.92 31.37
CA ALA A 419 25.42 -14.93 31.58
C ALA A 419 26.13 -13.88 30.67
N ALA A 420 25.69 -13.76 29.40
CA ALA A 420 26.22 -12.76 28.48
C ALA A 420 25.89 -11.33 28.93
N GLU A 421 24.66 -11.05 29.35
CA GLU A 421 24.25 -9.76 29.88
C GLU A 421 25.04 -9.39 31.14
N LYS A 422 25.24 -10.35 32.05
CA LYS A 422 26.06 -10.14 33.24
C LYS A 422 27.49 -9.76 32.86
N LEU A 423 28.14 -10.52 31.96
CA LEU A 423 29.50 -10.23 31.49
C LEU A 423 29.57 -8.84 30.83
N MET A 424 28.60 -8.49 30.03
CA MET A 424 28.55 -7.18 29.39
C MET A 424 28.38 -6.04 30.39
N ASN A 425 27.55 -6.22 31.40
CA ASN A 425 27.38 -5.24 32.48
C ASN A 425 28.65 -5.08 33.34
N GLU A 426 29.35 -6.19 33.58
CA GLU A 426 30.69 -6.15 34.25
C GLU A 426 31.70 -5.37 33.41
N ILE A 427 31.75 -5.59 32.09
CA ILE A 427 32.65 -4.87 31.16
C ILE A 427 32.25 -3.39 31.06
N ALA A 428 30.95 -3.11 31.00
CA ALA A 428 30.43 -1.75 30.89
C ALA A 428 30.58 -0.95 32.18
N GLY A 429 30.60 -1.63 33.34
CA GLY A 429 30.58 -0.98 34.66
C GLY A 429 29.20 -0.46 35.07
N PHE A 430 28.15 -0.74 34.29
CA PHE A 430 26.76 -0.37 34.54
C PHE A 430 25.80 -1.33 33.83
N GLU A 431 24.51 -1.25 34.13
CA GLU A 431 23.49 -2.05 33.44
C GLU A 431 23.23 -1.54 32.01
N LEU A 432 23.74 -2.25 31.00
CA LEU A 432 23.61 -1.90 29.60
C LEU A 432 22.41 -2.59 28.99
N ASN A 433 21.43 -1.81 28.56
CA ASN A 433 20.30 -2.36 27.78
C ASN A 433 20.72 -2.67 26.33
N VAL A 434 21.08 -3.92 26.06
CA VAL A 434 21.54 -4.41 24.76
C VAL A 434 20.46 -4.42 23.69
N ASN A 435 19.19 -4.40 24.08
CA ASN A 435 18.04 -4.33 23.16
C ASN A 435 17.75 -2.88 22.73
N SER A 436 18.49 -1.90 23.22
CA SER A 436 18.41 -0.50 22.82
C SER A 436 19.58 -0.12 21.91
N PRO A 437 19.41 -0.01 20.59
CA PRO A 437 20.46 0.43 19.68
C PRO A 437 21.11 1.76 20.10
N LYS A 438 20.32 2.65 20.70
CA LYS A 438 20.81 3.93 21.23
C LYS A 438 21.76 3.74 22.41
N ALA A 439 21.41 2.86 23.37
CA ALA A 439 22.28 2.57 24.51
C ALA A 439 23.58 1.90 24.06
N VAL A 440 23.48 0.93 23.16
CA VAL A 440 24.64 0.25 22.57
C VAL A 440 25.53 1.24 21.80
N ALA A 441 24.95 2.16 21.02
CA ALA A 441 25.71 3.19 20.32
C ALA A 441 26.48 4.13 21.26
N ILE A 442 25.83 4.57 22.34
CA ILE A 442 26.49 5.40 23.36
C ILE A 442 27.68 4.64 23.97
N PHE A 443 27.47 3.39 24.36
CA PHE A 443 28.52 2.56 24.94
C PHE A 443 29.70 2.37 23.97
N LEU A 444 29.45 1.97 22.72
CA LEU A 444 30.51 1.72 21.73
C LEU A 444 31.28 3.00 21.34
N TYR A 445 30.57 4.08 21.04
CA TYR A 445 31.17 5.25 20.40
C TYR A 445 31.52 6.39 21.36
N LYS A 446 30.82 6.48 22.52
CA LYS A 446 31.09 7.55 23.50
C LYS A 446 31.91 7.05 24.69
N GLU A 447 31.60 5.86 25.23
CA GLU A 447 32.33 5.30 26.37
C GLU A 447 33.62 4.58 25.94
N LEU A 448 33.50 3.61 25.03
CA LEU A 448 34.65 2.85 24.51
C LEU A 448 35.43 3.60 23.43
N LYS A 449 34.93 4.74 22.92
CA LYS A 449 35.58 5.60 21.92
C LYS A 449 36.01 4.86 20.66
N PHE A 450 35.23 3.88 20.21
CA PHE A 450 35.45 3.28 18.91
C PHE A 450 35.23 4.32 17.80
N PRO A 451 35.87 4.15 16.61
CA PRO A 451 35.60 4.99 15.46
C PRO A 451 34.12 4.97 15.09
N GLU A 452 33.49 6.14 15.00
CA GLU A 452 32.06 6.26 14.70
C GLU A 452 31.75 5.62 13.33
N ARG A 453 30.73 4.75 13.31
CA ARG A 453 30.16 4.14 12.12
C ARG A 453 28.68 4.41 12.10
N GLY A 454 28.19 4.86 10.97
CA GLY A 454 26.78 5.23 10.81
C GLY A 454 26.55 6.05 9.55
N GLU A 455 25.32 6.49 9.39
CA GLU A 455 24.86 7.28 8.26
C GLU A 455 24.04 8.48 8.72
N TRP A 456 24.05 9.54 7.91
CA TRP A 456 23.17 10.68 8.14
C TRP A 456 21.79 10.37 7.61
N VAL A 457 20.78 10.30 8.48
CA VAL A 457 19.38 10.05 8.14
C VAL A 457 18.51 11.25 8.51
N ILE A 458 17.38 11.35 7.79
CA ILE A 458 16.37 12.38 8.07
C ILE A 458 15.24 11.74 8.85
N GLY A 459 14.99 12.24 10.05
CA GLY A 459 13.88 11.77 10.91
C GLY A 459 12.50 12.17 10.38
N LYS A 460 11.47 11.58 10.96
CA LYS A 460 10.05 11.86 10.61
C LYS A 460 9.65 13.34 10.77
N ASN A 461 10.36 14.07 11.62
CA ASN A 461 10.18 15.50 11.86
C ASN A 461 11.04 16.40 10.95
N GLY A 462 11.71 15.82 9.94
CA GLY A 462 12.56 16.55 8.99
C GLY A 462 13.96 16.88 9.51
N ASN A 463 14.28 16.62 10.76
CA ASN A 463 15.62 16.89 11.31
C ASN A 463 16.62 15.84 10.86
N ARG A 464 17.82 16.29 10.46
CA ARG A 464 18.94 15.42 10.12
C ARG A 464 19.67 14.99 11.40
N TYR A 465 19.88 13.68 11.57
CA TYR A 465 20.67 13.14 12.67
C TYR A 465 21.56 12.00 12.17
N PHE A 466 22.64 11.77 12.90
CA PHE A 466 23.55 10.67 12.60
C PHE A 466 23.05 9.40 13.29
N LYS A 467 22.70 8.40 12.48
CA LYS A 467 22.24 7.08 12.94
C LYS A 467 23.46 6.17 13.04
N TYR A 468 23.83 5.83 14.26
CA TYR A 468 24.92 4.91 14.51
C TYR A 468 24.54 3.48 14.10
N HIS A 469 25.48 2.76 13.52
CA HIS A 469 25.36 1.33 13.24
C HIS A 469 25.75 0.54 14.49
N THR A 470 24.88 -0.39 14.91
CA THR A 470 25.03 -1.26 16.09
C THR A 470 24.64 -2.70 15.75
N ASP A 471 24.64 -3.03 14.44
CA ASP A 471 24.42 -4.37 13.95
C ASP A 471 25.62 -5.28 14.22
N GLU A 472 25.39 -6.59 14.12
CA GLU A 472 26.38 -7.63 14.38
C GLU A 472 27.64 -7.46 13.54
N GLU A 473 27.47 -7.19 12.24
CA GLU A 473 28.63 -7.00 11.32
C GLU A 473 29.51 -5.82 11.73
N THR A 474 28.88 -4.71 12.12
CA THR A 474 29.60 -3.52 12.61
C THR A 474 30.36 -3.82 13.89
N ILE A 475 29.75 -4.52 14.86
CA ILE A 475 30.39 -4.88 16.14
C ILE A 475 31.59 -5.81 15.90
N ILE A 476 31.42 -6.85 15.07
CA ILE A 476 32.49 -7.77 14.69
C ILE A 476 33.65 -7.01 14.02
N ALA A 477 33.35 -6.11 13.09
CA ALA A 477 34.37 -5.33 12.39
C ALA A 477 35.12 -4.35 13.33
N LEU A 478 34.44 -3.76 14.32
CA LEU A 478 35.06 -2.92 15.35
C LEU A 478 36.01 -3.74 16.23
N ALA A 479 35.57 -4.92 16.68
CA ALA A 479 36.38 -5.85 17.48
C ALA A 479 37.62 -6.32 16.75
N ALA A 480 37.48 -6.74 15.48
CA ALA A 480 38.60 -7.19 14.63
C ALA A 480 39.65 -6.08 14.39
N ASN A 481 39.20 -4.85 14.17
CA ASN A 481 40.10 -3.71 13.98
C ASN A 481 40.85 -3.34 15.26
N HIS A 482 40.20 -3.47 16.42
CA HIS A 482 40.85 -3.24 17.73
C HIS A 482 41.92 -4.30 18.00
N ALA A 483 41.61 -5.57 17.78
CA ALA A 483 42.57 -6.67 17.95
C ALA A 483 43.81 -6.51 17.07
N LYS A 484 43.65 -6.05 15.80
CA LYS A 484 44.77 -5.77 14.90
C LYS A 484 45.66 -4.61 15.38
N LYS A 485 45.06 -3.56 15.98
CA LYS A 485 45.85 -2.42 16.55
C LYS A 485 46.62 -2.85 17.77
N ASP A 486 46.02 -3.68 18.63
CA ASP A 486 46.71 -4.18 19.82
C ASP A 486 47.86 -5.14 19.47
N ALA A 487 47.68 -6.00 18.51
CA ALA A 487 48.73 -6.86 17.98
C ALA A 487 49.93 -6.06 17.42
N ARG A 488 49.65 -4.97 16.68
CA ARG A 488 50.71 -4.07 16.18
C ARG A 488 51.43 -3.30 17.25
N LYS A 489 50.75 -2.91 18.34
CA LYS A 489 51.36 -2.24 19.49
C LYS A 489 52.25 -3.18 20.35
N ARG A 490 51.96 -4.49 20.34
CA ARG A 490 52.77 -5.51 21.04
C ARG A 490 53.99 -5.98 20.23
N SER A 491 54.01 -5.72 18.92
CA SER A 491 55.11 -6.08 18.01
C SER A 491 56.04 -4.90 17.68
N ALA A 492 55.72 -3.69 18.15
CA ALA A 492 56.55 -2.50 18.13
C ALA A 492 57.14 -2.21 19.52
#